data_ab8cbc6e159e39d502ca00eb60429169
#
_entry.id   ab8cbc6e159e39d502ca00eb60429169
#
_cell.length_a   1.000
_cell.length_b   1.000
_cell.length_c   1.000
_cell.angle_alpha   90.00
_cell.angle_beta   90.00
_cell.angle_gamma   90.00
#
_symmetry.space_group_name_H-M   'P 1'
#
loop_
_entity.id
_entity.type
_entity.pdbx_description
1 polymer ?
#
loop_
_entity_poly.entity_id
_entity_poly.type
_entity_poly.pdbx_seq_one_letter_code
_entity_poly.pdbx_strand_id
1 'polypeptide(L)'
;MKYLQYFITPILAPLVMIGVLLGGHWMWLGLTVIFFVVIVGDAALGEDPSQPKYSYPWLIELPLHLALPLITLLLLSFAWTSGSGTQDFLGIGQLLTGWFVYDFFAARNASIWSDYLGAILGVGFIVAGYGTNVGHEFIHRLKDKISMLQGRWLLSTSCNPDFAIEHVYGHHLTVGTKEDPATARKGENVYAFFIRSTVMGHISAWKLELKRLRKKEYNRISLRNRMITGYMMSGFWCVIFFIAGGLFGLGLFLGQAIFAVSYTHLTLPTKRIV
;
A
#
# COMPACT_ATOMS: atom_id res chain seq x y z
N MET A 1 -22.62 -11.01 -11.95
CA MET A 1 -21.53 -10.11 -12.40
C MET A 1 -21.35 -8.89 -11.50
N LYS A 2 -22.39 -8.26 -10.95
CA LYS A 2 -22.30 -7.01 -10.14
C LYS A 2 -21.36 -7.03 -8.92
N TYR A 3 -20.99 -8.20 -8.39
CA TYR A 3 -20.03 -8.31 -7.29
C TYR A 3 -18.60 -8.53 -7.77
N LEU A 4 -18.37 -9.04 -9.00
CA LEU A 4 -17.08 -9.47 -9.51
C LEU A 4 -16.06 -8.32 -9.58
N GLN A 5 -16.52 -7.13 -9.90
CA GLN A 5 -15.68 -5.91 -9.98
C GLN A 5 -14.92 -5.62 -8.68
N TYR A 6 -15.50 -5.95 -7.52
CA TYR A 6 -14.85 -5.75 -6.22
C TYR A 6 -13.74 -6.76 -5.93
N PHE A 7 -13.67 -7.86 -6.69
CA PHE A 7 -12.65 -8.90 -6.55
C PHE A 7 -11.47 -8.74 -7.51
N ILE A 8 -11.47 -7.74 -8.39
CA ILE A 8 -10.37 -7.52 -9.35
C ILE A 8 -9.05 -7.31 -8.59
N THR A 9 -8.99 -6.38 -7.64
CA THR A 9 -7.76 -6.10 -6.88
C THR A 9 -7.33 -7.25 -5.97
N PRO A 10 -8.22 -7.94 -5.22
CA PRO A 10 -7.89 -9.19 -4.53
C PRO A 10 -7.31 -10.29 -5.43
N ILE A 11 -7.72 -10.37 -6.71
CA ILE A 11 -7.18 -11.34 -7.67
C ILE A 11 -5.82 -10.89 -8.21
N LEU A 12 -5.63 -9.59 -8.43
CA LEU A 12 -4.35 -9.06 -8.93
C LEU A 12 -3.21 -9.23 -7.92
N ALA A 13 -3.47 -9.13 -6.62
CA ALA A 13 -2.44 -9.26 -5.60
C ALA A 13 -1.73 -10.64 -5.61
N PRO A 14 -2.42 -11.80 -5.65
CA PRO A 14 -1.79 -13.10 -5.86
C PRO A 14 -1.06 -13.24 -7.19
N LEU A 15 -1.53 -12.63 -8.28
CA LEU A 15 -0.83 -12.67 -9.57
C LEU A 15 0.52 -11.95 -9.51
N VAL A 16 0.57 -10.79 -8.85
CA VAL A 16 1.83 -10.08 -8.59
C VAL A 16 2.74 -10.95 -7.69
N MET A 17 2.19 -11.56 -6.65
CA MET A 17 2.93 -12.44 -5.74
C MET A 17 3.55 -13.64 -6.49
N ILE A 18 2.80 -14.28 -7.38
CA ILE A 18 3.30 -15.37 -8.22
C ILE A 18 4.48 -14.89 -9.06
N GLY A 19 4.37 -13.76 -9.75
CA GLY A 19 5.46 -13.20 -10.55
C GLY A 19 6.72 -12.93 -9.72
N VAL A 20 6.56 -12.37 -8.53
CA VAL A 20 7.64 -12.11 -7.57
C VAL A 20 8.32 -13.42 -7.13
N LEU A 21 7.56 -14.46 -6.81
CA LEU A 21 8.09 -15.75 -6.37
C LEU A 21 8.79 -16.53 -7.48
N LEU A 22 8.30 -16.44 -8.72
CA LEU A 22 8.92 -17.08 -9.88
C LEU A 22 10.30 -16.50 -10.23
N GLY A 23 10.60 -15.27 -9.81
CA GLY A 23 11.90 -14.66 -10.02
C GLY A 23 12.19 -14.27 -11.47
N GLY A 24 13.37 -13.69 -11.72
CA GLY A 24 13.79 -13.26 -13.06
C GLY A 24 12.75 -12.36 -13.73
N HIS A 25 12.60 -12.49 -15.04
CA HIS A 25 11.65 -11.67 -15.82
C HIS A 25 10.19 -11.81 -15.41
N TRP A 26 9.82 -12.89 -14.71
CA TRP A 26 8.47 -13.03 -14.15
C TRP A 26 8.11 -11.95 -13.13
N MET A 27 9.09 -11.29 -12.52
CA MET A 27 8.86 -10.15 -11.62
C MET A 27 8.13 -8.97 -12.29
N TRP A 28 8.14 -8.89 -13.64
CA TRP A 28 7.37 -7.93 -14.42
C TRP A 28 5.92 -8.35 -14.66
N LEU A 29 5.57 -9.61 -14.42
CA LEU A 29 4.23 -10.14 -14.66
C LEU A 29 3.14 -9.28 -14.01
N GLY A 30 3.35 -8.92 -12.74
CA GLY A 30 2.38 -8.13 -11.99
C GLY A 30 2.09 -6.79 -12.65
N LEU A 31 3.12 -6.04 -12.99
CA LEU A 31 2.99 -4.75 -13.65
C LEU A 31 2.31 -4.89 -15.01
N THR A 32 2.72 -5.88 -15.82
CA THR A 32 2.15 -6.15 -17.15
C THR A 32 0.64 -6.46 -17.06
N VAL A 33 0.24 -7.33 -16.11
CA VAL A 33 -1.17 -7.69 -15.92
C VAL A 33 -1.98 -6.49 -15.44
N ILE A 34 -1.46 -5.69 -14.51
CA ILE A 34 -2.14 -4.49 -14.02
C ILE A 34 -2.38 -3.51 -15.17
N PHE A 35 -1.35 -3.21 -15.98
CA PHE A 35 -1.51 -2.32 -17.14
C PHE A 35 -2.51 -2.86 -18.14
N PHE A 36 -2.45 -4.16 -18.44
CA PHE A 36 -3.40 -4.78 -19.35
C PHE A 36 -4.83 -4.67 -18.83
N VAL A 37 -5.07 -5.01 -17.55
CA VAL A 37 -6.42 -4.95 -16.93
C VAL A 37 -6.93 -3.52 -16.89
N VAL A 38 -6.09 -2.53 -16.53
CA VAL A 38 -6.50 -1.13 -16.46
C VAL A 38 -6.78 -0.58 -17.86
N ILE A 39 -5.84 -0.73 -18.81
CA ILE A 39 -5.96 -0.11 -20.15
C ILE A 39 -7.07 -0.80 -20.96
N VAL A 40 -7.05 -2.14 -21.02
CA VAL A 40 -8.04 -2.89 -21.80
C VAL A 40 -9.39 -2.88 -21.11
N GLY A 41 -9.41 -2.97 -19.76
CA GLY A 41 -10.64 -2.89 -18.97
C GLY A 41 -11.33 -1.54 -19.15
N ASP A 42 -10.61 -0.44 -19.02
CA ASP A 42 -11.16 0.92 -19.21
C ASP A 42 -11.68 1.12 -20.65
N ALA A 43 -10.88 0.72 -21.64
CA ALA A 43 -11.26 0.87 -23.05
C ALA A 43 -12.43 -0.04 -23.46
N ALA A 44 -12.56 -1.24 -22.89
CA ALA A 44 -13.54 -2.24 -23.32
C ALA A 44 -14.87 -2.17 -22.54
N LEU A 45 -14.82 -1.80 -21.25
CA LEU A 45 -16.02 -1.83 -20.39
C LEU A 45 -16.76 -0.50 -20.36
N GLY A 46 -16.09 0.62 -20.62
CA GLY A 46 -16.67 1.95 -20.57
C GLY A 46 -17.23 2.31 -19.19
N GLU A 47 -18.07 3.33 -19.13
CA GLU A 47 -18.73 3.76 -17.89
C GLU A 47 -19.99 2.91 -17.62
N ASP A 48 -20.14 2.40 -16.39
CA ASP A 48 -21.36 1.76 -15.92
C ASP A 48 -22.17 2.76 -15.06
N PRO A 49 -23.18 3.43 -15.60
CA PRO A 49 -24.03 4.36 -14.87
C PRO A 49 -25.03 3.63 -13.95
N SER A 50 -25.04 2.31 -13.94
CA SER A 50 -25.99 1.54 -13.13
C SER A 50 -25.71 1.72 -11.64
N GLN A 51 -26.78 1.78 -10.85
CA GLN A 51 -26.71 1.74 -9.38
C GLN A 51 -27.32 0.43 -8.88
N PRO A 52 -26.60 -0.70 -8.96
CA PRO A 52 -27.16 -1.98 -8.61
C PRO A 52 -27.48 -2.06 -7.12
N LYS A 53 -28.67 -2.57 -6.79
CA LYS A 53 -28.98 -2.95 -5.40
C LYS A 53 -28.27 -4.24 -5.04
N TYR A 54 -27.52 -4.23 -3.94
CA TYR A 54 -26.75 -5.37 -3.45
C TYR A 54 -27.52 -6.13 -2.39
N SER A 55 -27.87 -7.40 -2.70
CA SER A 55 -28.61 -8.28 -1.79
C SER A 55 -27.70 -8.87 -0.70
N TYR A 56 -26.39 -8.93 -0.95
CA TYR A 56 -25.40 -9.52 -0.06
C TYR A 56 -24.26 -8.51 0.20
N PRO A 57 -24.43 -7.56 1.13
CA PRO A 57 -23.41 -6.53 1.42
C PRO A 57 -22.06 -7.11 1.84
N TRP A 58 -22.04 -8.25 2.52
CA TRP A 58 -20.83 -8.92 2.96
C TRP A 58 -19.89 -9.31 1.80
N LEU A 59 -20.42 -9.55 0.58
CA LEU A 59 -19.61 -9.81 -0.62
C LEU A 59 -18.84 -8.56 -1.09
N ILE A 60 -19.25 -7.37 -0.69
CA ILE A 60 -18.51 -6.12 -0.95
C ILE A 60 -17.51 -5.85 0.18
N GLU A 61 -17.85 -6.22 1.40
CA GLU A 61 -16.96 -6.06 2.57
C GLU A 61 -15.80 -7.07 2.55
N LEU A 62 -16.04 -8.29 2.06
CA LEU A 62 -15.00 -9.34 2.02
C LEU A 62 -13.72 -8.91 1.29
N PRO A 63 -13.75 -8.34 0.07
CA PRO A 63 -12.58 -7.80 -0.59
C PRO A 63 -11.79 -6.80 0.25
N LEU A 64 -12.48 -5.94 0.99
CA LEU A 64 -11.82 -4.95 1.85
C LEU A 64 -11.03 -5.64 2.97
N HIS A 65 -11.64 -6.60 3.65
CA HIS A 65 -10.97 -7.34 4.73
C HIS A 65 -9.88 -8.30 4.24
N LEU A 66 -9.94 -8.75 2.98
CA LEU A 66 -8.87 -9.53 2.35
C LEU A 66 -7.62 -8.70 2.03
N ALA A 67 -7.71 -7.36 1.99
CA ALA A 67 -6.59 -6.51 1.63
C ALA A 67 -5.38 -6.72 2.55
N LEU A 68 -5.57 -6.68 3.86
CA LEU A 68 -4.46 -6.82 4.80
C LEU A 68 -3.76 -8.18 4.71
N PRO A 69 -4.46 -9.34 4.76
CA PRO A 69 -3.79 -10.63 4.63
C PRO A 69 -3.11 -10.82 3.27
N LEU A 70 -3.73 -10.41 2.16
CA LEU A 70 -3.13 -10.57 0.82
C LEU A 70 -1.88 -9.69 0.65
N ILE A 71 -1.92 -8.44 1.10
CA ILE A 71 -0.75 -7.54 1.04
C ILE A 71 0.35 -8.04 2.00
N THR A 72 -0.01 -8.57 3.17
CA THR A 72 0.95 -9.18 4.07
C THR A 72 1.68 -10.35 3.39
N LEU A 73 0.95 -11.27 2.76
CA LEU A 73 1.54 -12.39 2.03
C LEU A 73 2.41 -11.91 0.86
N LEU A 74 1.95 -10.92 0.11
CA LEU A 74 2.72 -10.32 -0.98
C LEU A 74 4.04 -9.72 -0.48
N LEU A 75 4.00 -8.93 0.60
CA LEU A 75 5.21 -8.31 1.18
C LEU A 75 6.16 -9.34 1.78
N LEU A 76 5.68 -10.40 2.44
CA LEU A 76 6.53 -11.47 2.95
C LEU A 76 7.18 -12.25 1.80
N SER A 77 6.45 -12.52 0.72
CA SER A 77 6.99 -13.11 -0.51
C SER A 77 8.06 -12.21 -1.14
N PHE A 78 7.80 -10.91 -1.19
CA PHE A 78 8.76 -9.94 -1.71
C PHE A 78 10.00 -9.81 -0.81
N ALA A 79 9.85 -9.85 0.51
CA ALA A 79 10.97 -9.89 1.44
C ALA A 79 11.82 -11.14 1.22
N TRP A 80 11.21 -12.31 1.02
CA TRP A 80 11.93 -13.55 0.73
C TRP A 80 12.83 -13.44 -0.52
N THR A 81 12.38 -12.74 -1.57
CA THR A 81 13.19 -12.58 -2.79
C THR A 81 14.46 -11.76 -2.59
N SER A 82 14.56 -10.99 -1.51
CA SER A 82 15.77 -10.22 -1.18
C SER A 82 16.90 -11.06 -0.57
N GLY A 83 16.62 -12.30 -0.18
CA GLY A 83 17.63 -13.23 0.31
C GLY A 83 18.58 -13.69 -0.79
N SER A 84 19.74 -14.22 -0.42
CA SER A 84 20.77 -14.72 -1.33
C SER A 84 21.14 -16.16 -1.06
N GLY A 85 21.61 -16.87 -2.09
CA GLY A 85 22.05 -18.26 -1.97
C GLY A 85 20.92 -19.16 -1.46
N THR A 86 21.15 -19.85 -0.36
CA THR A 86 20.20 -20.76 0.29
C THR A 86 19.43 -20.13 1.45
N GLN A 87 19.57 -18.80 1.68
CA GLN A 87 18.79 -18.14 2.71
C GLN A 87 17.30 -18.32 2.44
N ASP A 88 16.56 -18.73 3.45
CA ASP A 88 15.13 -19.03 3.32
C ASP A 88 14.33 -18.36 4.43
N PHE A 89 14.02 -17.08 4.20
CA PHE A 89 13.22 -16.30 5.12
C PHE A 89 11.83 -16.93 5.28
N LEU A 90 11.48 -17.29 6.52
CA LEU A 90 10.24 -17.97 6.90
C LEU A 90 10.02 -19.35 6.25
N GLY A 91 11.03 -19.98 5.65
CA GLY A 91 10.89 -21.29 5.01
C GLY A 91 10.07 -21.26 3.71
N ILE A 92 9.86 -20.09 3.12
CA ILE A 92 9.00 -19.92 1.92
C ILE A 92 9.55 -20.72 0.74
N GLY A 93 10.86 -20.68 0.50
CA GLY A 93 11.49 -21.43 -0.59
C GLY A 93 11.35 -22.94 -0.45
N GLN A 94 11.59 -23.49 0.74
CA GLN A 94 11.41 -24.92 1.02
C GLN A 94 9.95 -25.35 0.88
N LEU A 95 9.01 -24.55 1.36
CA LEU A 95 7.58 -24.80 1.21
C LEU A 95 7.18 -24.87 -0.27
N LEU A 96 7.63 -23.93 -1.07
CA LEU A 96 7.30 -23.86 -2.50
C LEU A 96 7.94 -25.01 -3.28
N THR A 97 9.23 -25.31 -3.07
CA THR A 97 9.92 -26.43 -3.73
C THR A 97 9.35 -27.79 -3.34
N GLY A 98 8.75 -27.90 -2.14
CA GLY A 98 8.05 -29.11 -1.72
C GLY A 98 6.73 -29.38 -2.45
N TRP A 99 6.09 -28.32 -3.01
CA TRP A 99 4.80 -28.42 -3.70
C TRP A 99 4.92 -28.35 -5.22
N PHE A 100 5.97 -27.71 -5.74
CA PHE A 100 6.12 -27.45 -7.17
C PHE A 100 7.48 -27.94 -7.69
N VAL A 101 7.46 -28.50 -8.89
CA VAL A 101 8.69 -28.90 -9.61
C VAL A 101 9.30 -27.64 -10.25
N TYR A 102 9.84 -26.75 -9.41
CA TYR A 102 10.49 -25.50 -9.86
C TYR A 102 11.54 -25.08 -8.83
N ASP A 103 12.74 -24.71 -9.30
CA ASP A 103 13.82 -24.26 -8.42
C ASP A 103 13.69 -22.76 -8.15
N PHE A 104 12.90 -22.44 -7.13
CA PHE A 104 12.67 -21.08 -6.69
C PHE A 104 13.95 -20.37 -6.22
N PHE A 105 14.89 -21.12 -5.62
CA PHE A 105 16.17 -20.55 -5.16
C PHE A 105 17.06 -20.17 -6.34
N ALA A 106 17.20 -21.06 -7.34
CA ALA A 106 17.98 -20.77 -8.54
C ALA A 106 17.38 -19.56 -9.30
N ALA A 107 16.07 -19.52 -9.49
CA ALA A 107 15.39 -18.43 -10.16
C ALA A 107 15.58 -17.07 -9.45
N ARG A 108 15.42 -17.07 -8.11
CA ARG A 108 15.69 -15.89 -7.29
C ARG A 108 17.15 -15.43 -7.43
N ASN A 109 18.10 -16.35 -7.32
CA ASN A 109 19.53 -16.03 -7.36
C ASN A 109 20.00 -15.58 -8.75
N ALA A 110 19.28 -15.94 -9.82
CA ALA A 110 19.51 -15.50 -11.17
C ALA A 110 18.86 -14.14 -11.49
N SER A 111 18.00 -13.62 -10.62
CA SER A 111 17.32 -12.35 -10.83
C SER A 111 18.31 -11.18 -10.80
N ILE A 112 18.18 -10.28 -11.76
CA ILE A 112 19.01 -9.08 -11.88
C ILE A 112 18.26 -7.83 -11.41
N TRP A 113 18.96 -6.71 -11.29
CA TRP A 113 18.37 -5.49 -10.72
C TRP A 113 17.13 -5.00 -11.49
N SER A 114 17.09 -5.17 -12.81
CA SER A 114 15.93 -4.80 -13.63
C SER A 114 14.69 -5.64 -13.31
N ASP A 115 14.86 -6.90 -12.92
CA ASP A 115 13.76 -7.76 -12.49
C ASP A 115 13.16 -7.25 -11.18
N TYR A 116 14.01 -6.87 -10.23
CA TYR A 116 13.57 -6.24 -8.98
C TYR A 116 12.86 -4.90 -9.20
N LEU A 117 13.21 -4.14 -10.24
CA LEU A 117 12.47 -2.94 -10.61
C LEU A 117 11.02 -3.29 -10.99
N GLY A 118 10.82 -4.37 -11.78
CA GLY A 118 9.48 -4.88 -12.10
C GLY A 118 8.69 -5.27 -10.85
N ALA A 119 9.35 -5.95 -9.90
CA ALA A 119 8.75 -6.30 -8.62
C ALA A 119 8.39 -5.06 -7.77
N ILE A 120 9.29 -4.08 -7.63
CA ILE A 120 9.06 -2.82 -6.91
C ILE A 120 7.82 -2.11 -7.47
N LEU A 121 7.72 -1.98 -8.78
CA LEU A 121 6.60 -1.31 -9.43
C LEU A 121 5.30 -2.10 -9.28
N GLY A 122 5.31 -3.42 -9.53
CA GLY A 122 4.13 -4.28 -9.40
C GLY A 122 3.60 -4.34 -7.97
N VAL A 123 4.49 -4.58 -6.99
CA VAL A 123 4.14 -4.59 -5.55
C VAL A 123 3.65 -3.22 -5.12
N GLY A 124 4.35 -2.16 -5.49
CA GLY A 124 3.97 -0.79 -5.15
C GLY A 124 2.61 -0.38 -5.73
N PHE A 125 2.25 -0.82 -6.93
CA PHE A 125 0.90 -0.62 -7.49
C PHE A 125 -0.19 -1.32 -6.67
N ILE A 126 0.04 -2.56 -6.22
CA ILE A 126 -0.93 -3.27 -5.36
C ILE A 126 -1.02 -2.59 -3.99
N VAL A 127 0.11 -2.19 -3.40
CA VAL A 127 0.11 -1.47 -2.11
C VAL A 127 -0.61 -0.13 -2.24
N ALA A 128 -0.42 0.62 -3.33
CA ALA A 128 -1.12 1.88 -3.59
C ALA A 128 -2.60 1.66 -3.93
N GLY A 129 -2.88 0.88 -4.98
CA GLY A 129 -4.21 0.75 -5.56
C GLY A 129 -5.17 -0.11 -4.70
N TYR A 130 -4.66 -1.08 -3.97
CA TYR A 130 -5.46 -1.92 -3.08
C TYR A 130 -5.23 -1.57 -1.61
N GLY A 131 -3.97 -1.58 -1.15
CA GLY A 131 -3.65 -1.35 0.26
C GLY A 131 -4.04 0.04 0.74
N THR A 132 -3.57 1.08 0.08
CA THR A 132 -3.84 2.45 0.53
C THR A 132 -5.30 2.84 0.33
N ASN A 133 -5.96 2.42 -0.77
CA ASN A 133 -7.38 2.73 -0.99
C ASN A 133 -8.27 2.06 0.05
N VAL A 134 -8.03 0.77 0.38
CA VAL A 134 -8.78 0.10 1.46
C VAL A 134 -8.40 0.69 2.81
N GLY A 135 -7.12 0.99 3.04
CA GLY A 135 -6.65 1.68 4.23
C GLY A 135 -7.37 3.01 4.44
N HIS A 136 -7.52 3.80 3.37
CA HIS A 136 -8.27 5.05 3.35
C HIS A 136 -9.75 4.84 3.73
N GLU A 137 -10.44 3.88 3.12
CA GLU A 137 -11.82 3.54 3.47
C GLU A 137 -11.94 3.16 4.97
N PHE A 138 -11.03 2.34 5.48
CA PHE A 138 -11.08 1.86 6.85
C PHE A 138 -10.79 2.93 7.90
N ILE A 139 -9.94 3.91 7.63
CA ILE A 139 -9.69 5.01 8.57
C ILE A 139 -10.87 5.96 8.71
N HIS A 140 -11.83 5.95 7.76
CA HIS A 140 -13.09 6.67 7.89
C HIS A 140 -14.08 5.97 8.83
N ARG A 141 -13.92 4.68 9.11
CA ARG A 141 -14.79 3.89 10.00
C ARG A 141 -14.42 4.10 11.47
N LEU A 142 -14.52 5.31 11.97
CA LEU A 142 -14.03 5.74 13.29
C LEU A 142 -14.59 4.95 14.48
N LYS A 143 -15.77 4.36 14.34
CA LYS A 143 -16.43 3.54 15.39
C LYS A 143 -16.02 2.07 15.33
N ASP A 144 -15.53 1.59 14.19
CA ASP A 144 -15.07 0.21 14.01
C ASP A 144 -13.57 0.11 14.29
N LYS A 145 -13.24 -0.45 15.46
CA LYS A 145 -11.85 -0.60 15.90
C LYS A 145 -11.04 -1.58 15.04
N ILE A 146 -11.70 -2.61 14.46
CA ILE A 146 -11.04 -3.63 13.64
C ILE A 146 -10.66 -3.01 12.29
N SER A 147 -11.61 -2.39 11.60
CA SER A 147 -11.34 -1.68 10.35
C SER A 147 -10.28 -0.59 10.54
N MET A 148 -10.36 0.20 11.61
CA MET A 148 -9.35 1.22 11.92
C MET A 148 -7.95 0.62 12.11
N LEU A 149 -7.84 -0.52 12.80
CA LEU A 149 -6.56 -1.21 13.00
C LEU A 149 -6.02 -1.74 11.66
N GLN A 150 -6.86 -2.40 10.86
CA GLN A 150 -6.49 -2.89 9.53
C GLN A 150 -6.07 -1.73 8.61
N GLY A 151 -6.81 -0.62 8.60
CA GLY A 151 -6.47 0.55 7.81
C GLY A 151 -5.10 1.12 8.16
N ARG A 152 -4.78 1.22 9.45
CA ARG A 152 -3.47 1.69 9.91
C ARG A 152 -2.33 0.74 9.52
N TRP A 153 -2.55 -0.58 9.58
CA TRP A 153 -1.57 -1.56 9.09
C TRP A 153 -1.38 -1.47 7.58
N LEU A 154 -2.45 -1.32 6.81
CA LEU A 154 -2.36 -1.13 5.36
C LEU A 154 -1.57 0.14 5.01
N LEU A 155 -1.84 1.27 5.64
CA LEU A 155 -1.10 2.53 5.42
C LEU A 155 0.38 2.43 5.84
N SER A 156 0.70 1.59 6.82
CA SER A 156 2.09 1.37 7.24
C SER A 156 2.94 0.66 6.20
N THR A 157 2.33 -0.11 5.28
CA THR A 157 3.02 -0.82 4.20
C THR A 157 3.60 0.11 3.13
N SER A 158 3.08 1.33 3.05
CA SER A 158 3.60 2.42 2.22
C SER A 158 4.36 3.48 3.02
N CYS A 159 4.73 3.22 4.26
CA CYS A 159 5.37 4.20 5.17
C CYS A 159 4.59 5.50 5.32
N ASN A 160 3.26 5.46 5.24
CA ASN A 160 2.38 6.62 5.32
C ASN A 160 1.42 6.58 6.54
N PRO A 161 1.93 6.44 7.78
CA PRO A 161 1.08 6.30 8.96
C PRO A 161 0.37 7.60 9.37
N ASP A 162 0.89 8.75 8.98
CA ASP A 162 0.34 10.07 9.24
C ASP A 162 -0.98 10.30 8.50
N PHE A 163 -1.18 9.65 7.35
CA PHE A 163 -2.39 9.74 6.56
C PHE A 163 -3.66 9.39 7.37
N ALA A 164 -3.58 8.42 8.29
CA ALA A 164 -4.69 8.05 9.17
C ALA A 164 -5.13 9.17 10.14
N ILE A 165 -4.31 10.20 10.31
CA ILE A 165 -4.59 11.35 11.18
C ILE A 165 -4.87 12.58 10.34
N GLU A 166 -3.94 12.91 9.43
CA GLU A 166 -4.02 14.11 8.62
C GLU A 166 -5.25 14.10 7.72
N HIS A 167 -5.50 13.00 7.02
CA HIS A 167 -6.61 12.90 6.08
C HIS A 167 -7.97 13.11 6.76
N VAL A 168 -8.20 12.44 7.89
CA VAL A 168 -9.50 12.46 8.58
C VAL A 168 -9.70 13.73 9.43
N TYR A 169 -8.66 14.21 10.10
CA TYR A 169 -8.76 15.29 11.08
C TYR A 169 -8.15 16.61 10.62
N GLY A 170 -7.45 16.63 9.49
CA GLY A 170 -6.85 17.80 8.86
C GLY A 170 -7.52 18.10 7.51
N HIS A 171 -7.18 17.33 6.48
CA HIS A 171 -7.62 17.54 5.10
C HIS A 171 -9.14 17.73 4.97
N HIS A 172 -9.95 16.84 5.54
CA HIS A 172 -11.42 16.97 5.45
C HIS A 172 -11.99 18.26 6.04
N LEU A 173 -11.28 18.88 6.98
CA LEU A 173 -11.72 20.15 7.59
C LEU A 173 -11.26 21.38 6.81
N THR A 174 -10.17 21.25 6.05
CA THR A 174 -9.50 22.39 5.40
C THR A 174 -9.38 22.26 3.89
N VAL A 175 -10.00 21.22 3.29
CA VAL A 175 -9.93 20.95 1.85
C VAL A 175 -10.31 22.18 1.01
N GLY A 176 -9.46 22.50 0.01
CA GLY A 176 -9.65 23.67 -0.86
C GLY A 176 -9.13 24.98 -0.29
N THR A 177 -8.58 24.97 0.94
CA THR A 177 -7.95 26.17 1.55
C THR A 177 -6.42 26.14 1.43
N LYS A 178 -5.76 27.24 1.79
CA LYS A 178 -4.29 27.34 1.82
C LYS A 178 -3.67 26.57 2.99
N GLU A 179 -4.44 26.29 4.02
CA GLU A 179 -4.05 25.54 5.21
C GLU A 179 -3.97 24.04 4.95
N ASP A 180 -4.68 23.53 3.92
CA ASP A 180 -4.67 22.13 3.55
C ASP A 180 -3.38 21.74 2.82
N PRO A 181 -2.57 20.85 3.39
CA PRO A 181 -1.36 20.35 2.72
C PRO A 181 -1.64 19.61 1.41
N ALA A 182 -2.79 18.95 1.31
CA ALA A 182 -3.17 18.13 0.16
C ALA A 182 -3.87 18.92 -0.97
N THR A 183 -4.15 20.21 -0.77
CA THR A 183 -4.68 21.11 -1.83
C THR A 183 -3.52 21.66 -2.67
N ALA A 184 -3.55 21.39 -3.99
CA ALA A 184 -2.58 21.96 -4.95
C ALA A 184 -2.74 23.48 -5.04
N ARG A 185 -1.61 24.19 -5.17
CA ARG A 185 -1.58 25.64 -5.32
C ARG A 185 -1.59 26.04 -6.79
N LYS A 186 -2.24 27.14 -7.12
CA LYS A 186 -2.26 27.64 -8.50
C LYS A 186 -0.84 27.83 -9.02
N GLY A 187 -0.51 27.20 -10.14
CA GLY A 187 0.81 27.26 -10.77
C GLY A 187 1.88 26.34 -10.15
N GLU A 188 1.52 25.56 -9.15
CA GLU A 188 2.45 24.58 -8.54
C GLU A 188 2.64 23.37 -9.46
N ASN A 189 3.91 23.02 -9.75
CA ASN A 189 4.20 21.80 -10.50
C ASN A 189 4.03 20.55 -9.62
N VAL A 190 3.81 19.41 -10.26
CA VAL A 190 3.51 18.14 -9.58
C VAL A 190 4.61 17.68 -8.60
N TYR A 191 5.87 17.94 -8.91
CA TYR A 191 6.99 17.54 -8.05
C TYR A 191 7.06 18.39 -6.77
N ALA A 192 6.90 19.73 -6.91
CA ALA A 192 6.83 20.64 -5.78
C ALA A 192 5.61 20.32 -4.91
N PHE A 193 4.44 20.07 -5.52
CA PHE A 193 3.24 19.64 -4.84
C PHE A 193 3.49 18.36 -4.02
N PHE A 194 4.07 17.33 -4.62
CA PHE A 194 4.35 16.05 -3.95
C PHE A 194 5.22 16.25 -2.70
N ILE A 195 6.35 16.93 -2.83
CA ILE A 195 7.26 17.18 -1.70
C ILE A 195 6.55 17.99 -0.61
N ARG A 196 5.88 19.08 -1.01
CA ARG A 196 5.19 19.94 -0.06
C ARG A 196 4.04 19.24 0.65
N SER A 197 3.19 18.52 -0.09
CA SER A 197 2.03 17.84 0.50
C SER A 197 2.46 16.74 1.47
N THR A 198 3.49 15.99 1.13
CA THR A 198 4.05 14.95 2.01
C THR A 198 4.62 15.55 3.30
N VAL A 199 5.51 16.54 3.19
CA VAL A 199 6.17 17.14 4.37
C VAL A 199 5.16 17.89 5.24
N MET A 200 4.32 18.73 4.63
CA MET A 200 3.34 19.51 5.37
C MET A 200 2.22 18.67 5.96
N GLY A 201 1.79 17.61 5.25
CA GLY A 201 0.82 16.63 5.76
C GLY A 201 1.33 15.95 7.02
N HIS A 202 2.61 15.54 6.99
CA HIS A 202 3.28 14.95 8.13
C HIS A 202 3.36 15.91 9.34
N ILE A 203 3.74 17.16 9.12
CA ILE A 203 3.77 18.20 10.16
C ILE A 203 2.36 18.48 10.71
N SER A 204 1.35 18.52 9.85
CA SER A 204 -0.05 18.69 10.22
C SER A 204 -0.53 17.55 11.11
N ALA A 205 -0.29 16.29 10.71
CA ALA A 205 -0.63 15.11 11.50
C ALA A 205 -0.04 15.14 12.92
N TRP A 206 1.26 15.51 13.04
CA TRP A 206 1.91 15.68 14.33
C TRP A 206 1.24 16.74 15.19
N LYS A 207 0.94 17.91 14.64
CA LYS A 207 0.26 19.00 15.35
C LYS A 207 -1.12 18.56 15.85
N LEU A 208 -1.90 17.89 14.99
CA LEU A 208 -3.23 17.38 15.32
C LEU A 208 -3.16 16.33 16.45
N GLU A 209 -2.22 15.40 16.35
CA GLU A 209 -2.06 14.37 17.36
C GLU A 209 -1.59 14.93 18.72
N LEU A 210 -0.63 15.87 18.70
CA LEU A 210 -0.21 16.54 19.94
C LEU A 210 -1.35 17.34 20.61
N LYS A 211 -2.22 17.99 19.80
CA LYS A 211 -3.42 18.67 20.30
C LYS A 211 -4.38 17.67 20.95
N ARG A 212 -4.59 16.51 20.33
CA ARG A 212 -5.41 15.43 20.88
C ARG A 212 -4.87 14.90 22.20
N LEU A 213 -3.55 14.63 22.26
CA LEU A 213 -2.91 14.11 23.46
C LEU A 213 -2.99 15.09 24.63
N ARG A 214 -2.75 16.40 24.36
CA ARG A 214 -2.91 17.46 25.38
C ARG A 214 -4.34 17.50 25.93
N LYS A 215 -5.36 17.45 25.07
CA LYS A 215 -6.78 17.49 25.49
C LYS A 215 -7.15 16.27 26.36
N LYS A 216 -6.46 15.13 26.18
CA LYS A 216 -6.69 13.90 26.93
C LYS A 216 -5.70 13.69 28.08
N GLU A 217 -4.82 14.67 28.34
CA GLU A 217 -3.77 14.61 29.38
C GLU A 217 -2.83 13.39 29.23
N TYR A 218 -2.62 12.95 27.98
CA TYR A 218 -1.73 11.83 27.70
C TYR A 218 -0.31 12.31 27.46
N ASN A 219 0.68 11.48 27.85
CA ASN A 219 2.09 11.74 27.54
C ASN A 219 2.30 11.71 26.02
N ARG A 220 3.11 12.67 25.54
CA ARG A 220 3.47 12.80 24.11
C ARG A 220 4.26 11.58 23.62
N ILE A 221 5.14 11.02 24.46
CA ILE A 221 5.93 9.82 24.17
C ILE A 221 5.26 8.64 24.87
N SER A 222 4.27 8.06 24.20
CA SER A 222 3.53 6.89 24.71
C SER A 222 2.91 6.11 23.56
N LEU A 223 2.53 4.86 23.80
CA LEU A 223 1.78 4.03 22.85
C LEU A 223 0.35 4.56 22.58
N ARG A 224 -0.10 5.59 23.33
CA ARG A 224 -1.34 6.31 23.03
C ARG A 224 -1.17 7.36 21.95
N ASN A 225 0.08 7.68 21.57
CA ASN A 225 0.40 8.53 20.44
C ASN A 225 0.29 7.72 19.15
N ARG A 226 -0.71 8.07 18.32
CA ARG A 226 -1.01 7.36 17.07
C ARG A 226 0.08 7.52 16.01
N MET A 227 0.84 8.63 16.03
CA MET A 227 2.01 8.80 15.17
C MET A 227 3.10 7.82 15.52
N ILE A 228 3.46 7.72 16.82
CA ILE A 228 4.49 6.78 17.29
C ILE A 228 4.12 5.34 16.94
N THR A 229 2.90 4.92 17.26
CA THR A 229 2.45 3.56 16.93
C THR A 229 2.37 3.32 15.41
N GLY A 230 2.06 4.33 14.62
CA GLY A 230 2.11 4.23 13.16
C GLY A 230 3.54 4.04 12.64
N TYR A 231 4.52 4.80 13.16
CA TYR A 231 5.93 4.57 12.81
C TYR A 231 6.45 3.21 13.25
N MET A 232 6.00 2.71 14.41
CA MET A 232 6.35 1.35 14.84
C MET A 232 5.83 0.29 13.86
N MET A 233 4.61 0.46 13.31
CA MET A 233 4.06 -0.42 12.28
C MET A 233 4.87 -0.36 10.98
N SER A 234 5.27 0.83 10.52
CA SER A 234 6.15 0.97 9.35
C SER A 234 7.56 0.43 9.62
N GLY A 235 8.10 0.70 10.82
CA GLY A 235 9.38 0.16 11.29
C GLY A 235 9.38 -1.36 11.35
N PHE A 236 8.28 -1.99 11.71
CA PHE A 236 8.12 -3.44 11.67
C PHE A 236 8.41 -4.00 10.26
N TRP A 237 7.85 -3.39 9.23
CA TRP A 237 8.12 -3.79 7.85
C TRP A 237 9.58 -3.57 7.44
N CYS A 238 10.18 -2.43 7.84
CA CYS A 238 11.61 -2.18 7.61
C CYS A 238 12.48 -3.29 8.25
N VAL A 239 12.15 -3.69 9.47
CA VAL A 239 12.88 -4.77 10.19
C VAL A 239 12.69 -6.11 9.49
N ILE A 240 11.48 -6.45 9.06
CA ILE A 240 11.20 -7.71 8.32
C ILE A 240 12.07 -7.79 7.07
N PHE A 241 12.09 -6.76 6.24
CA PHE A 241 12.87 -6.74 5.01
C PHE A 241 14.39 -6.71 5.27
N PHE A 242 14.81 -6.02 6.34
CA PHE A 242 16.21 -6.04 6.76
C PHE A 242 16.66 -7.43 7.23
N ILE A 243 15.85 -8.14 7.99
CA ILE A 243 16.14 -9.53 8.40
C ILE A 243 16.19 -10.47 7.19
N ALA A 244 15.29 -10.28 6.21
CA ALA A 244 15.20 -11.13 5.04
C ALA A 244 16.37 -10.96 4.05
N GLY A 245 16.86 -9.73 3.84
CA GLY A 245 17.86 -9.44 2.81
C GLY A 245 18.81 -8.27 3.12
N GLY A 246 18.98 -7.92 4.40
CA GLY A 246 19.87 -6.84 4.81
C GLY A 246 19.48 -5.49 4.20
N LEU A 247 20.47 -4.68 3.84
CA LEU A 247 20.25 -3.36 3.22
C LEU A 247 19.56 -3.47 1.86
N PHE A 248 19.77 -4.55 1.11
CA PHE A 248 19.12 -4.78 -0.17
C PHE A 248 17.60 -4.96 0.03
N GLY A 249 17.21 -5.84 0.97
CA GLY A 249 15.80 -6.04 1.32
C GLY A 249 15.14 -4.74 1.80
N LEU A 250 15.80 -4.00 2.69
CA LEU A 250 15.31 -2.68 3.12
C LEU A 250 15.12 -1.72 1.94
N GLY A 251 16.06 -1.71 0.99
CA GLY A 251 15.98 -0.91 -0.24
C GLY A 251 14.76 -1.28 -1.10
N LEU A 252 14.46 -2.58 -1.24
CA LEU A 252 13.25 -3.05 -1.95
C LEU A 252 11.97 -2.56 -1.28
N PHE A 253 11.89 -2.66 0.06
CA PHE A 253 10.71 -2.18 0.79
C PHE A 253 10.52 -0.67 0.64
N LEU A 254 11.59 0.11 0.84
CA LEU A 254 11.51 1.57 0.71
C LEU A 254 11.21 1.99 -0.73
N GLY A 255 11.76 1.30 -1.73
CA GLY A 255 11.49 1.55 -3.14
C GLY A 255 10.00 1.40 -3.49
N GLN A 256 9.37 0.29 -3.10
CA GLN A 256 7.94 0.09 -3.32
C GLN A 256 7.09 1.08 -2.51
N ALA A 257 7.49 1.42 -1.28
CA ALA A 257 6.75 2.36 -0.44
C ALA A 257 6.77 3.78 -1.02
N ILE A 258 7.92 4.26 -1.50
CA ILE A 258 8.05 5.56 -2.18
C ILE A 258 7.17 5.59 -3.43
N PHE A 259 7.21 4.53 -4.23
CA PHE A 259 6.36 4.44 -5.43
C PHE A 259 4.87 4.46 -5.05
N ALA A 260 4.46 3.69 -4.05
CA ALA A 260 3.07 3.61 -3.60
C ALA A 260 2.54 4.96 -3.10
N VAL A 261 3.31 5.68 -2.28
CA VAL A 261 2.93 7.03 -1.79
C VAL A 261 2.86 8.03 -2.93
N SER A 262 3.83 8.01 -3.86
CA SER A 262 3.84 8.91 -5.02
C SER A 262 2.59 8.75 -5.87
N TYR A 263 2.20 7.52 -6.16
CA TYR A 263 0.98 7.22 -6.92
C TYR A 263 -0.27 7.73 -6.21
N THR A 264 -0.38 7.54 -4.90
CA THR A 264 -1.56 7.96 -4.12
C THR A 264 -1.73 9.48 -4.10
N HIS A 265 -0.65 10.22 -3.90
CA HIS A 265 -0.68 11.69 -3.92
C HIS A 265 -1.02 12.28 -5.29
N LEU A 266 -0.68 11.58 -6.38
CA LEU A 266 -1.01 12.03 -7.74
C LEU A 266 -2.47 11.76 -8.12
N THR A 267 -3.09 10.70 -7.60
CA THR A 267 -4.44 10.28 -8.01
C THR A 267 -5.57 10.89 -7.17
N LEU A 268 -5.32 11.23 -5.90
CA LEU A 268 -6.34 11.82 -5.02
C LEU A 268 -6.76 13.26 -5.40
N PRO A 269 -5.86 14.19 -5.81
CA PRO A 269 -6.25 15.56 -6.14
C PRO A 269 -6.92 15.71 -7.50
N THR A 270 -6.68 14.82 -8.45
CA THR A 270 -7.11 14.99 -9.86
C THR A 270 -8.60 14.77 -10.10
N LYS A 271 -9.35 14.21 -9.16
CA LYS A 271 -10.80 14.00 -9.29
C LYS A 271 -11.68 15.26 -9.06
N ARG A 272 -11.09 16.44 -8.82
CA ARG A 272 -11.84 17.68 -8.54
C ARG A 272 -11.43 18.88 -9.40
N ILE A 273 -10.82 18.65 -10.56
CA ILE A 273 -10.61 19.70 -11.57
C ILE A 273 -11.52 19.38 -12.77
N VAL A 274 -12.83 19.41 -12.54
CA VAL A 274 -13.85 19.61 -13.58
C VAL A 274 -14.96 20.41 -12.95
#